data_153914eff3e148264046833158e1b0e6
#
_entry.id   153914eff3e148264046833158e1b0e6
#
_cell.length_a   1.000
_cell.length_b   1.000
_cell.length_c   1.000
_cell.angle_alpha   90.00
_cell.angle_beta   90.00
_cell.angle_gamma   90.00
#
_symmetry.space_group_name_H-M   'P 1'
#
loop_
_entity.id
_entity.type
_entity.pdbx_description
1 polymer ?
#
loop_
_entity_poly.entity_id
_entity_poly.type
_entity_poly.pdbx_seq_one_letter_code
_entity_poly.pdbx_strand_id
1 'polypeptide(L)'
;MTKSIKKLDFMYYAPYELGIDFLVSKKVVDIISAYKLPIHNKIPVKIDTFDEKYFLIGFPVWSSKVIDFQKSTFYYQDRDVFSFSNYEDYENFDSEYGDTTKIDLYLRNKIEYDIISIDEAIFFSEEIVEELKENNATGYRIVDGILNI
;
A
#
# COMPACT_ATOMS: atom_id res chain seq x y z
N MET A 1 -20.17 -28.28 -7.04
CA MET A 1 -19.73 -27.70 -5.75
C MET A 1 -19.41 -26.22 -5.99
N THR A 2 -20.31 -25.34 -5.58
CA THR A 2 -20.06 -23.88 -5.64
C THR A 2 -19.07 -23.55 -4.53
N LYS A 3 -17.85 -23.13 -4.89
CA LYS A 3 -16.91 -22.58 -3.88
C LYS A 3 -17.57 -21.35 -3.27
N SER A 4 -17.83 -21.35 -1.97
CA SER A 4 -18.27 -20.16 -1.26
C SER A 4 -17.19 -19.09 -1.36
N ILE A 5 -17.56 -17.92 -1.83
CA ILE A 5 -16.65 -16.76 -1.85
C ILE A 5 -16.38 -16.40 -0.39
N LYS A 6 -15.10 -16.41 0.00
CA LYS A 6 -14.71 -16.03 1.36
C LYS A 6 -14.80 -14.51 1.49
N LYS A 7 -15.54 -14.06 2.49
CA LYS A 7 -15.64 -12.65 2.84
C LYS A 7 -14.35 -12.21 3.53
N LEU A 8 -13.73 -11.14 3.01
CA LEU A 8 -12.50 -10.56 3.53
C LEU A 8 -12.68 -9.03 3.67
N ASP A 9 -11.94 -8.44 4.58
CA ASP A 9 -11.94 -6.98 4.78
C ASP A 9 -11.15 -6.24 3.69
N PHE A 10 -10.09 -6.87 3.18
CA PHE A 10 -9.40 -6.45 1.95
C PHE A 10 -9.60 -7.52 0.89
N MET A 11 -10.04 -7.13 -0.27
CA MET A 11 -10.26 -8.03 -1.40
C MET A 11 -9.61 -7.51 -2.67
N TYR A 12 -9.18 -8.47 -3.48
CA TYR A 12 -8.77 -8.20 -4.84
C TYR A 12 -10.00 -7.89 -5.70
N TYR A 13 -9.88 -6.99 -6.65
CA TYR A 13 -10.92 -6.64 -7.60
C TYR A 13 -10.43 -6.69 -9.04
N ALA A 14 -11.36 -6.91 -9.97
CA ALA A 14 -11.11 -6.90 -11.39
C ALA A 14 -12.38 -6.36 -12.12
N PRO A 15 -12.22 -5.58 -13.20
CA PRO A 15 -10.96 -5.16 -13.83
C PRO A 15 -10.21 -4.15 -12.95
N TYR A 16 -8.89 -4.09 -13.11
CA TYR A 16 -8.04 -3.12 -12.43
C TYR A 16 -8.31 -1.71 -12.97
N GLU A 17 -8.63 -0.78 -12.09
CA GLU A 17 -8.92 0.61 -12.42
C GLU A 17 -7.81 1.53 -11.89
N LEU A 18 -7.32 2.43 -12.74
CA LEU A 18 -6.30 3.40 -12.35
C LEU A 18 -6.78 4.29 -11.20
N GLY A 19 -5.92 4.48 -10.22
CA GLY A 19 -6.20 5.29 -9.03
C GLY A 19 -7.10 4.61 -8.00
N ILE A 20 -7.21 3.28 -8.08
CA ILE A 20 -7.84 2.44 -7.06
C ILE A 20 -6.83 1.40 -6.59
N ASP A 21 -6.61 1.33 -5.28
CA ASP A 21 -5.64 0.42 -4.67
C ASP A 21 -6.33 -0.82 -4.09
N PHE A 22 -7.48 -0.63 -3.43
CA PHE A 22 -8.13 -1.70 -2.67
C PHE A 22 -9.64 -1.70 -2.84
N LEU A 23 -10.22 -2.90 -2.76
CA LEU A 23 -11.61 -3.12 -2.41
C LEU A 23 -11.69 -3.52 -0.94
N VAL A 24 -12.28 -2.67 -0.09
CA VAL A 24 -12.28 -2.85 1.36
C VAL A 24 -13.66 -2.84 1.98
N SER A 25 -13.79 -3.52 3.12
CA SER A 25 -15.02 -3.50 3.92
C SER A 25 -15.25 -2.14 4.60
N LYS A 26 -16.48 -1.90 5.03
CA LYS A 26 -16.81 -0.72 5.85
C LYS A 26 -15.95 -0.65 7.13
N LYS A 27 -15.64 -1.78 7.75
CA LYS A 27 -14.76 -1.85 8.93
C LYS A 27 -13.40 -1.20 8.66
N VAL A 28 -12.74 -1.54 7.56
CA VAL A 28 -11.46 -0.94 7.17
C VAL A 28 -11.61 0.57 6.94
N VAL A 29 -12.67 0.98 6.24
CA VAL A 29 -12.94 2.40 6.01
C VAL A 29 -13.09 3.17 7.32
N ASP A 30 -13.83 2.61 8.28
CA ASP A 30 -14.06 3.26 9.57
C ASP A 30 -12.74 3.41 10.35
N ILE A 31 -11.88 2.38 10.33
CA ILE A 31 -10.55 2.43 10.96
C ILE A 31 -9.70 3.53 10.31
N ILE A 32 -9.44 3.45 9.01
CA ILE A 32 -8.51 4.39 8.36
C ILE A 32 -9.02 5.83 8.38
N SER A 33 -10.33 6.05 8.42
CA SER A 33 -10.92 7.41 8.43
C SER A 33 -10.66 8.18 9.74
N ALA A 34 -10.16 7.52 10.79
CA ALA A 34 -9.76 8.17 12.04
C ALA A 34 -8.36 8.82 11.95
N TYR A 35 -7.63 8.55 10.88
CA TYR A 35 -6.24 8.96 10.67
C TYR A 35 -6.10 10.08 9.64
N LYS A 36 -4.92 10.69 9.58
CA LYS A 36 -4.62 11.77 8.66
C LYS A 36 -4.31 11.22 7.26
N LEU A 37 -5.32 11.20 6.41
CA LEU A 37 -5.22 10.68 5.05
C LEU A 37 -5.01 11.81 4.03
N PRO A 38 -4.30 11.54 2.91
CA PRO A 38 -4.33 12.43 1.77
C PRO A 38 -5.74 12.44 1.13
N ILE A 39 -6.02 13.41 0.28
CA ILE A 39 -7.24 13.39 -0.54
C ILE A 39 -7.22 12.11 -1.37
N HIS A 40 -8.26 11.29 -1.25
CA HIS A 40 -8.30 9.96 -1.83
C HIS A 40 -9.66 9.65 -2.46
N ASN A 41 -9.68 8.69 -3.37
CA ASN A 41 -10.91 8.15 -3.92
C ASN A 41 -11.58 7.21 -2.92
N LYS A 42 -12.91 7.33 -2.77
CA LYS A 42 -13.73 6.42 -1.98
C LYS A 42 -15.08 6.21 -2.66
N ILE A 43 -15.24 5.08 -3.32
CA ILE A 43 -16.40 4.76 -4.14
C ILE A 43 -17.15 3.60 -3.48
N PRO A 44 -18.42 3.79 -3.08
CA PRO A 44 -19.21 2.70 -2.50
C PRO A 44 -19.52 1.63 -3.55
N VAL A 45 -19.40 0.37 -3.15
CA VAL A 45 -19.66 -0.79 -4.01
C VAL A 45 -20.64 -1.73 -3.29
N LYS A 46 -21.61 -2.24 -4.04
CA LYS A 46 -22.48 -3.32 -3.60
C LYS A 46 -21.96 -4.63 -4.19
N ILE A 47 -21.75 -5.62 -3.33
CA ILE A 47 -21.43 -6.97 -3.74
C ILE A 47 -22.69 -7.83 -3.50
N ASP A 48 -23.28 -8.38 -4.55
CA ASP A 48 -24.59 -9.04 -4.48
C ASP A 48 -24.67 -10.21 -3.49
N THR A 49 -23.52 -10.82 -3.17
CA THR A 49 -23.43 -11.96 -2.25
C THR A 49 -23.18 -11.54 -0.79
N PHE A 50 -23.00 -10.26 -0.51
CA PHE A 50 -22.70 -9.75 0.82
C PHE A 50 -23.69 -8.64 1.24
N ASP A 51 -24.17 -8.73 2.47
CA ASP A 51 -25.05 -7.70 3.05
C ASP A 51 -24.27 -6.44 3.47
N GLU A 52 -22.94 -6.54 3.61
CA GLU A 52 -22.08 -5.42 4.03
C GLU A 52 -21.73 -4.52 2.89
N LYS A 53 -21.47 -3.24 3.24
CA LYS A 53 -20.96 -2.24 2.31
C LYS A 53 -19.46 -2.41 2.13
N TYR A 54 -19.05 -2.33 0.87
CA TYR A 54 -17.66 -2.28 0.45
C TYR A 54 -17.35 -0.96 -0.27
N PHE A 55 -16.07 -0.65 -0.36
CA PHE A 55 -15.60 0.58 -0.99
C PHE A 55 -14.36 0.29 -1.82
N LEU A 56 -14.32 0.85 -3.01
CA LEU A 56 -13.07 1.00 -3.76
C LEU A 56 -12.36 2.24 -3.21
N ILE A 57 -11.11 2.06 -2.78
CA ILE A 57 -10.27 3.13 -2.24
C ILE A 57 -9.01 3.25 -3.08
N GLY A 58 -8.61 4.49 -3.37
CA GLY A 58 -7.35 4.77 -4.06
C GLY A 58 -6.72 6.04 -3.54
N PHE A 59 -5.43 5.96 -3.21
CA PHE A 59 -4.62 7.05 -2.71
C PHE A 59 -3.81 7.70 -3.82
N PRO A 60 -3.43 8.99 -3.68
CA PRO A 60 -2.49 9.60 -4.60
C PRO A 60 -1.13 8.94 -4.50
N VAL A 61 -0.51 8.67 -5.64
CA VAL A 61 0.80 8.06 -5.74
C VAL A 61 1.87 9.14 -5.84
N TRP A 62 2.84 9.12 -4.94
CA TRP A 62 4.05 9.92 -5.03
C TRP A 62 5.08 9.21 -5.92
N SER A 63 5.74 9.99 -6.78
CA SER A 63 6.86 9.48 -7.57
C SER A 63 8.04 9.11 -6.66
N SER A 64 8.81 8.08 -7.01
CA SER A 64 10.06 7.70 -6.34
C SER A 64 11.10 8.83 -6.24
N LYS A 65 10.92 9.93 -6.96
CA LYS A 65 11.76 11.14 -6.81
C LYS A 65 11.71 11.75 -5.40
N VAL A 66 10.71 11.42 -4.58
CA VAL A 66 10.65 11.86 -3.17
C VAL A 66 11.61 11.07 -2.26
N ILE A 67 12.18 9.96 -2.76
CA ILE A 67 13.08 9.09 -2.00
C ILE A 67 14.48 9.70 -1.88
N ASP A 68 15.05 9.63 -0.70
CA ASP A 68 16.49 9.84 -0.46
C ASP A 68 17.24 8.53 -0.73
N PHE A 69 17.68 8.35 -1.96
CA PHE A 69 18.33 7.12 -2.40
C PHE A 69 19.62 6.80 -1.66
N GLN A 70 20.34 7.83 -1.17
CA GLN A 70 21.59 7.64 -0.44
C GLN A 70 21.39 7.06 0.95
N LYS A 71 20.21 7.27 1.54
CA LYS A 71 19.85 6.72 2.86
C LYS A 71 19.00 5.47 2.77
N SER A 72 18.32 5.28 1.66
CA SER A 72 17.37 4.18 1.46
C SER A 72 18.08 2.89 1.08
N THR A 73 17.44 1.78 1.42
CA THR A 73 17.93 0.44 1.21
C THR A 73 16.90 -0.38 0.47
N PHE A 74 17.35 -1.10 -0.54
CA PHE A 74 16.51 -1.92 -1.40
C PHE A 74 17.00 -3.36 -1.38
N TYR A 75 16.09 -4.31 -1.48
CA TYR A 75 16.37 -5.74 -1.49
C TYR A 75 15.75 -6.37 -2.74
N TYR A 76 16.51 -7.20 -3.42
CA TYR A 76 16.06 -7.92 -4.59
C TYR A 76 16.21 -9.44 -4.38
N GLN A 77 15.12 -10.19 -4.55
CA GLN A 77 15.08 -11.66 -4.44
C GLN A 77 15.75 -12.23 -3.19
N ASP A 78 15.48 -11.65 -2.02
CA ASP A 78 16.10 -12.02 -0.73
C ASP A 78 17.64 -11.98 -0.72
N ARG A 79 18.23 -11.30 -1.70
CA ARG A 79 19.66 -11.07 -1.80
C ARG A 79 20.01 -9.65 -1.45
N ASP A 80 21.28 -9.46 -1.24
CA ASP A 80 22.00 -8.27 -0.81
C ASP A 80 21.30 -6.91 -0.93
N VAL A 81 21.60 -6.10 0.05
CA VAL A 81 21.23 -4.71 0.18
C VAL A 81 21.79 -3.90 -0.98
N PHE A 82 20.92 -3.26 -1.73
CA PHE A 82 21.28 -2.30 -2.76
C PHE A 82 21.04 -0.88 -2.26
N SER A 83 21.95 0.02 -2.59
CA SER A 83 21.73 1.46 -2.52
C SER A 83 21.96 2.05 -3.89
N PHE A 84 21.17 3.03 -4.26
CA PHE A 84 21.29 3.74 -5.52
C PHE A 84 21.84 5.13 -5.28
N SER A 85 22.66 5.63 -6.21
CA SER A 85 23.22 6.99 -6.08
C SER A 85 22.15 8.07 -6.30
N ASN A 86 21.17 7.77 -7.13
CA ASN A 86 20.11 8.69 -7.55
C ASN A 86 18.91 7.94 -8.16
N TYR A 87 17.89 8.71 -8.55
CA TYR A 87 16.68 8.19 -9.17
C TYR A 87 16.95 7.48 -10.52
N GLU A 88 17.87 7.97 -11.34
CA GLU A 88 18.15 7.38 -12.65
C GLU A 88 18.76 5.98 -12.52
N ASP A 89 19.68 5.79 -11.57
CA ASP A 89 20.26 4.48 -11.27
C ASP A 89 19.20 3.49 -10.80
N TYR A 90 18.27 3.95 -9.95
CA TYR A 90 17.13 3.15 -9.50
C TYR A 90 16.21 2.76 -10.66
N GLU A 91 15.80 3.71 -11.50
CA GLU A 91 14.89 3.48 -12.62
C GLU A 91 15.49 2.51 -13.65
N ASN A 92 16.78 2.64 -13.92
CA ASN A 92 17.50 1.71 -14.81
C ASN A 92 17.51 0.28 -14.23
N PHE A 93 17.78 0.14 -12.94
CA PHE A 93 17.78 -1.16 -12.26
C PHE A 93 16.37 -1.78 -12.28
N ASP A 94 15.35 -1.03 -11.90
CA ASP A 94 13.97 -1.49 -11.86
C ASP A 94 13.47 -1.92 -13.23
N SER A 95 13.80 -1.18 -14.29
CA SER A 95 13.45 -1.53 -15.66
C SER A 95 14.14 -2.80 -16.18
N GLU A 96 15.33 -3.14 -15.67
CA GLU A 96 16.09 -4.31 -16.09
C GLU A 96 15.75 -5.57 -15.28
N TYR A 97 15.57 -5.43 -13.97
CA TYR A 97 15.48 -6.56 -13.03
C TYR A 97 14.09 -6.72 -12.38
N GLY A 98 13.22 -5.70 -12.48
CA GLY A 98 11.90 -5.69 -11.88
C GLY A 98 11.90 -5.39 -10.38
N ASP A 99 10.77 -5.65 -9.74
CA ASP A 99 10.46 -5.18 -8.39
C ASP A 99 11.43 -5.65 -7.30
N THR A 100 11.73 -4.75 -6.38
CA THR A 100 12.41 -5.06 -5.13
C THR A 100 11.45 -5.75 -4.15
N THR A 101 11.92 -6.75 -3.40
CA THR A 101 11.08 -7.55 -2.49
C THR A 101 10.92 -6.94 -1.10
N LYS A 102 11.83 -6.07 -0.71
CA LYS A 102 11.84 -5.34 0.55
C LYS A 102 12.40 -3.96 0.34
N ILE A 103 11.84 -2.98 1.04
CA ILE A 103 12.20 -1.58 0.87
C ILE A 103 12.25 -0.91 2.24
N ASP A 104 13.42 -0.38 2.62
CA ASP A 104 13.59 0.51 3.76
C ASP A 104 13.88 1.92 3.20
N LEU A 105 12.87 2.77 3.14
CA LEU A 105 12.93 4.06 2.49
C LEU A 105 13.12 5.21 3.49
N TYR A 106 13.87 6.21 3.06
CA TYR A 106 13.93 7.53 3.66
C TYR A 106 13.41 8.56 2.66
N LEU A 107 12.57 9.47 3.12
CA LEU A 107 12.06 10.56 2.28
C LEU A 107 12.96 11.80 2.38
N ARG A 108 13.10 12.52 1.26
CA ARG A 108 13.81 13.82 1.21
C ARG A 108 13.08 14.90 2.00
N ASN A 109 11.75 14.85 1.99
CA ASN A 109 10.89 15.78 2.70
C ASN A 109 9.85 15.00 3.49
N LYS A 110 9.48 15.51 4.65
CA LYS A 110 8.44 14.93 5.48
C LYS A 110 7.09 14.95 4.76
N ILE A 111 6.43 13.80 4.72
CA ILE A 111 5.04 13.65 4.30
C ILE A 111 4.22 13.30 5.55
N GLU A 112 3.28 14.16 5.91
CA GLU A 112 2.53 14.05 7.17
C GLU A 112 1.19 13.33 6.99
N TYR A 113 1.20 12.16 6.35
CA TYR A 113 0.01 11.32 6.22
C TYR A 113 0.29 9.92 6.80
N ASP A 114 -0.75 9.30 7.31
CA ASP A 114 -0.69 7.95 7.90
C ASP A 114 -0.79 6.83 6.86
N ILE A 115 -1.16 7.17 5.62
CA ILE A 115 -1.07 6.30 4.46
C ILE A 115 -0.35 7.04 3.34
N ILE A 116 0.72 6.43 2.82
CA ILE A 116 1.57 7.01 1.77
C ILE A 116 1.78 5.94 0.70
N SER A 117 1.44 6.28 -0.56
CA SER A 117 1.71 5.42 -1.72
C SER A 117 2.88 6.01 -2.52
N ILE A 118 3.93 5.22 -2.75
CA ILE A 118 5.10 5.60 -3.55
C ILE A 118 5.28 4.53 -4.62
N ASP A 119 5.12 4.91 -5.88
CA ASP A 119 5.04 4.00 -7.02
C ASP A 119 4.03 2.86 -6.74
N GLU A 120 4.48 1.61 -6.62
CA GLU A 120 3.62 0.45 -6.37
C GLU A 120 3.53 0.04 -4.88
N ALA A 121 4.31 0.70 -4.00
CA ALA A 121 4.33 0.39 -2.58
C ALA A 121 3.40 1.31 -1.79
N ILE A 122 2.57 0.74 -0.92
CA ILE A 122 1.68 1.49 -0.03
C ILE A 122 2.09 1.23 1.41
N PHE A 123 2.41 2.31 2.10
CA PHE A 123 2.84 2.32 3.50
C PHE A 123 1.70 2.80 4.38
N PHE A 124 1.46 2.09 5.46
CA PHE A 124 0.53 2.44 6.52
C PHE A 124 1.30 2.78 7.78
N SER A 125 0.83 3.76 8.55
CA SER A 125 1.40 4.01 9.87
C SER A 125 1.25 2.78 10.77
N GLU A 126 2.15 2.64 11.74
CA GLU A 126 2.14 1.52 12.68
C GLU A 126 0.81 1.46 13.45
N GLU A 127 0.28 2.61 13.82
CA GLU A 127 -0.99 2.74 14.53
C GLU A 127 -2.17 2.18 13.72
N ILE A 128 -2.24 2.45 12.41
CA ILE A 128 -3.28 1.86 11.54
C ILE A 128 -3.11 0.34 11.48
N VAL A 129 -1.87 -0.13 11.33
CA VAL A 129 -1.59 -1.57 11.25
C VAL A 129 -1.98 -2.29 12.53
N GLU A 130 -1.71 -1.70 13.70
CA GLU A 130 -2.10 -2.24 15.00
C GLU A 130 -3.62 -2.27 15.14
N GLU A 131 -4.32 -1.19 14.79
CA GLU A 131 -5.77 -1.13 14.87
C GLU A 131 -6.45 -2.14 13.92
N LEU A 132 -5.90 -2.34 12.71
CA LEU A 132 -6.38 -3.39 11.81
C LEU A 132 -6.23 -4.80 12.42
N LYS A 133 -5.13 -5.07 13.11
CA LYS A 133 -4.89 -6.35 13.80
C LYS A 133 -5.84 -6.52 14.98
N GLU A 134 -5.99 -5.52 15.83
CA GLU A 134 -6.88 -5.53 17.00
C GLU A 134 -8.35 -5.77 16.61
N ASN A 135 -8.77 -5.21 15.49
CA ASN A 135 -10.10 -5.40 14.93
C ASN A 135 -10.22 -6.68 14.08
N ASN A 136 -9.21 -7.54 14.07
CA ASN A 136 -9.18 -8.79 13.30
C ASN A 136 -9.52 -8.56 11.82
N ALA A 137 -8.98 -7.53 11.21
CA ALA A 137 -9.15 -7.30 9.79
C ALA A 137 -8.45 -8.40 8.98
N THR A 138 -9.05 -8.81 7.86
CA THR A 138 -8.63 -9.97 7.08
C THR A 138 -8.37 -9.61 5.63
N GLY A 139 -7.61 -10.44 4.91
CA GLY A 139 -7.40 -10.30 3.47
C GLY A 139 -6.20 -9.45 3.08
N TYR A 140 -5.33 -9.11 4.01
CA TYR A 140 -4.06 -8.41 3.74
C TYR A 140 -2.87 -9.18 4.28
N ARG A 141 -1.71 -8.84 3.77
CA ARG A 141 -0.42 -9.30 4.28
C ARG A 141 0.50 -8.08 4.37
N ILE A 142 1.16 -7.93 5.51
CA ILE A 142 2.21 -6.94 5.66
C ILE A 142 3.49 -7.51 5.04
N VAL A 143 4.10 -6.75 4.18
CA VAL A 143 5.41 -7.05 3.59
C VAL A 143 6.46 -6.32 4.42
N ASP A 144 7.61 -6.96 4.64
CA ASP A 144 8.73 -6.31 5.32
C ASP A 144 9.17 -5.07 4.54
N GLY A 145 9.20 -3.94 5.23
CA GLY A 145 9.62 -2.66 4.68
C GLY A 145 9.29 -1.54 5.65
N ILE A 146 10.12 -0.49 5.68
CA ILE A 146 9.98 0.64 6.58
C ILE A 146 10.03 1.93 5.74
N LEU A 147 9.12 2.85 6.03
CA LEU A 147 9.16 4.21 5.51
C LEU A 147 9.56 5.15 6.66
N ASN A 148 10.72 5.79 6.54
CA ASN A 148 11.23 6.78 7.47
C ASN A 148 10.91 8.18 6.95
N ILE A 149 10.11 8.94 7.71
CA ILE A 149 9.60 10.28 7.37
C ILE A 149 10.14 11.36 8.31
#